data_44992a52d5d72c07514541fdb52eacef
#
_entry.id   44992a52d5d72c07514541fdb52eacef
#
_cell.length_a   1.000
_cell.length_b   1.000
_cell.length_c   1.000
_cell.angle_alpha   90.00
_cell.angle_beta   90.00
_cell.angle_gamma   90.00
#
_symmetry.space_group_name_H-M   'P 1'
#
loop_
_entity.id
_entity.type
_entity.pdbx_description
1 polymer ?
#
loop_
_entity_poly.entity_id
_entity_poly.type
_entity_poly.pdbx_seq_one_letter_code
_entity_poly.pdbx_strand_id
1 'polypeptide(L)'
;QTMKPLGDSIVIAGSKHRAKIHIHTDDPANLFEVLSQFGEIQQQKVDDMREQNKSARSEQRIALVVDSTCDLPPDILEKHHIHVVPVRLNFGKEQYIDRVTITNEEFYSKLAHSKHHPQTSQPPPADFKRMYQFLASHYESVISLHLPEVLSGTFQNATAALEKVNFKEKIIIDSLSISAGTGVVALEIAQAIDQGSTFPELI
;
A
#
# COMPACT_ATOMS: atom_id res chain seq x y z
N GLN A 1 8.68 22.29 -18.09
CA GLN A 1 8.12 23.44 -17.35
C GLN A 1 6.79 23.11 -16.67
N THR A 2 5.95 22.28 -17.26
CA THR A 2 4.60 21.91 -16.76
C THR A 2 4.62 21.11 -15.44
N MET A 3 5.73 20.44 -15.11
CA MET A 3 5.83 19.60 -13.92
C MET A 3 6.33 20.31 -12.66
N LYS A 4 6.93 21.50 -12.78
CA LYS A 4 7.47 22.24 -11.62
C LYS A 4 6.45 22.54 -10.52
N PRO A 5 5.15 22.79 -10.83
CA PRO A 5 4.14 23.00 -9.80
C PRO A 5 3.69 21.72 -9.09
N LEU A 6 4.04 20.53 -9.61
CA LEU A 6 3.55 19.22 -9.14
C LEU A 6 4.47 18.59 -8.09
N GLY A 7 5.65 19.16 -7.87
CA GLY A 7 6.60 18.63 -6.89
C GLY A 7 8.03 19.09 -7.15
N ASP A 8 8.96 18.55 -6.38
CA ASP A 8 10.37 18.88 -6.43
C ASP A 8 11.25 17.65 -6.77
N SER A 9 12.58 17.85 -6.82
CA SER A 9 13.56 16.77 -7.07
C SER A 9 13.27 15.94 -8.33
N ILE A 10 12.83 16.63 -9.40
CA ILE A 10 12.37 15.98 -10.63
C ILE A 10 13.57 15.42 -11.42
N VAL A 11 13.57 14.13 -11.67
CA VAL A 11 14.49 13.44 -12.56
C VAL A 11 13.73 12.76 -13.70
N ILE A 12 14.12 13.08 -14.94
CA ILE A 12 13.52 12.50 -16.14
C ILE A 12 14.62 11.80 -16.93
N ALA A 13 14.43 10.50 -17.18
CA ALA A 13 15.31 9.70 -18.01
C ALA A 13 14.50 8.95 -19.07
N GLY A 14 14.97 8.89 -20.30
CA GLY A 14 14.25 8.15 -21.34
C GLY A 14 14.64 8.50 -22.75
N SER A 15 13.78 8.10 -23.71
CA SER A 15 13.91 8.30 -25.15
C SER A 15 12.69 9.04 -25.72
N LYS A 16 12.62 9.19 -27.03
CA LYS A 16 11.46 9.82 -27.72
C LYS A 16 10.12 9.10 -27.46
N HIS A 17 10.14 7.83 -27.08
CA HIS A 17 8.93 7.00 -26.98
C HIS A 17 8.69 6.45 -25.58
N ARG A 18 9.63 6.62 -24.64
CA ARG A 18 9.51 6.08 -23.28
C ARG A 18 10.30 6.95 -22.31
N ALA A 19 9.65 7.41 -21.26
CA ALA A 19 10.27 8.19 -20.18
C ALA A 19 10.06 7.51 -18.83
N LYS A 20 11.06 7.60 -17.97
CA LYS A 20 10.98 7.30 -16.54
C LYS A 20 11.08 8.64 -15.81
N ILE A 21 10.10 8.92 -14.98
CA ILE A 21 10.01 10.15 -14.19
C ILE A 21 10.12 9.78 -12.72
N HIS A 22 10.99 10.46 -12.01
CA HIS A 22 11.07 10.44 -10.56
C HIS A 22 10.82 11.85 -10.06
N ILE A 23 9.93 12.01 -9.10
CA ILE A 23 9.51 13.30 -8.54
C ILE A 23 9.09 13.11 -7.09
N HIS A 24 9.42 14.07 -6.23
CA HIS A 24 8.88 14.16 -4.89
C HIS A 24 7.62 15.04 -4.92
N THR A 25 6.50 14.51 -4.48
CA THR A 25 5.21 15.20 -4.47
C THR A 25 4.43 14.87 -3.21
N ASP A 26 3.64 15.84 -2.74
CA ASP A 26 2.66 15.62 -1.68
C ASP A 26 1.30 15.16 -2.22
N ASP A 27 1.10 15.24 -3.54
CA ASP A 27 -0.15 14.85 -4.21
C ASP A 27 0.16 13.93 -5.41
N PRO A 28 0.38 12.62 -5.16
CA PRO A 28 0.64 11.67 -6.22
C PRO A 28 -0.56 11.46 -7.16
N ALA A 29 -1.80 11.60 -6.68
CA ALA A 29 -3.00 11.44 -7.52
C ALA A 29 -3.02 12.49 -8.64
N ASN A 30 -2.93 13.76 -8.30
CA ASN A 30 -2.86 14.86 -9.26
C ASN A 30 -1.65 14.74 -10.20
N LEU A 31 -0.49 14.30 -9.68
CA LEU A 31 0.69 14.05 -10.51
C LEU A 31 0.40 13.02 -11.62
N PHE A 32 -0.18 11.88 -11.27
CA PHE A 32 -0.50 10.83 -12.23
C PHE A 32 -1.59 11.26 -13.22
N GLU A 33 -2.59 12.03 -12.77
CA GLU A 33 -3.61 12.60 -13.66
C GLU A 33 -2.97 13.51 -14.72
N VAL A 34 -2.11 14.42 -14.31
CA VAL A 34 -1.40 15.32 -15.25
C VAL A 34 -0.50 14.52 -16.19
N LEU A 35 0.25 13.53 -15.69
CA LEU A 35 1.14 12.72 -16.50
C LEU A 35 0.39 11.86 -17.54
N SER A 36 -0.83 11.41 -17.24
CA SER A 36 -1.65 10.61 -18.15
C SER A 36 -2.01 11.36 -19.44
N GLN A 37 -2.03 12.70 -19.40
CA GLN A 37 -2.27 13.55 -20.57
C GLN A 37 -1.11 13.51 -21.59
N PHE A 38 0.08 13.09 -21.20
CA PHE A 38 1.27 13.01 -22.03
C PHE A 38 1.53 11.61 -22.60
N GLY A 39 0.86 10.59 -22.09
CA GLY A 39 1.01 9.21 -22.54
C GLY A 39 0.50 8.17 -21.57
N GLU A 40 0.55 6.91 -21.98
CA GLU A 40 0.16 5.77 -21.15
C GLU A 40 1.18 5.54 -20.02
N ILE A 41 0.68 5.47 -18.78
CA ILE A 41 1.50 5.17 -17.61
C ILE A 41 1.51 3.66 -17.38
N GLN A 42 2.67 3.03 -17.53
CA GLN A 42 2.79 1.56 -17.49
C GLN A 42 3.24 1.00 -16.14
N GLN A 43 4.01 1.76 -15.35
CA GLN A 43 4.51 1.33 -14.05
C GLN A 43 4.46 2.48 -13.07
N GLN A 44 3.61 2.35 -12.07
CA GLN A 44 3.49 3.30 -10.98
C GLN A 44 4.18 2.77 -9.74
N LYS A 45 4.97 3.61 -9.09
CA LYS A 45 5.57 3.35 -7.79
C LYS A 45 5.45 4.62 -6.94
N VAL A 46 4.92 4.48 -5.76
CA VAL A 46 4.86 5.56 -4.76
C VAL A 46 5.46 5.03 -3.46
N ASP A 47 6.36 5.79 -2.86
CA ASP A 47 6.93 5.52 -1.54
C ASP A 47 6.55 6.69 -0.63
N ASP A 48 5.86 6.43 0.49
CA ASP A 48 5.49 7.46 1.45
C ASP A 48 6.64 7.74 2.42
N MET A 49 7.29 8.88 2.22
CA MET A 49 8.41 9.32 3.06
C MET A 49 7.97 9.74 4.47
N ARG A 50 6.70 10.15 4.66
CA ARG A 50 6.19 10.54 5.98
C ARG A 50 5.97 9.31 6.85
N GLU A 51 5.39 8.25 6.30
CA GLU A 51 5.25 6.96 6.97
C GLU A 51 6.62 6.35 7.33
N GLN A 52 7.61 6.50 6.45
CA GLN A 52 8.97 6.07 6.73
C GLN A 52 9.58 6.80 7.94
N ASN A 53 9.37 8.10 8.06
CA ASN A 53 9.86 8.90 9.20
C ASN A 53 9.12 8.58 10.51
N LYS A 54 7.81 8.26 10.46
CA LYS A 54 7.02 7.87 11.63
C LYS A 54 7.46 6.52 12.16
N SER A 55 7.61 5.52 11.30
CA SER A 55 8.06 4.18 11.67
C SER A 55 9.44 4.19 12.34
N ALA A 56 10.36 5.06 11.88
CA ALA A 56 11.68 5.23 12.48
C ALA A 56 11.64 5.78 13.93
N ARG A 57 10.51 6.32 14.37
CA ARG A 57 10.31 6.88 15.73
C ARG A 57 9.37 6.04 16.58
N SER A 58 8.83 4.95 16.06
CA SER A 58 7.90 4.08 16.80
C SER A 58 8.66 3.32 17.88
N GLU A 59 8.10 3.28 19.09
CA GLU A 59 8.55 2.42 20.19
C GLU A 59 7.99 1.00 20.08
N GLN A 60 7.09 0.76 19.15
CA GLN A 60 6.49 -0.55 18.90
C GLN A 60 7.54 -1.53 18.35
N ARG A 61 7.51 -2.76 18.83
CA ARG A 61 8.42 -3.82 18.38
C ARG A 61 7.81 -4.69 17.27
N ILE A 62 6.49 -4.66 17.13
CA ILE A 62 5.73 -5.49 16.19
C ILE A 62 5.09 -4.58 15.16
N ALA A 63 5.40 -4.79 13.89
CA ALA A 63 4.73 -4.12 12.79
C ALA A 63 3.45 -4.88 12.41
N LEU A 64 2.35 -4.16 12.18
CA LEU A 64 1.15 -4.71 11.57
C LEU A 64 1.04 -4.23 10.13
N VAL A 65 0.90 -5.17 9.20
CA VAL A 65 0.74 -4.91 7.76
C VAL A 65 -0.60 -5.47 7.30
N VAL A 66 -1.32 -4.67 6.51
CA VAL A 66 -2.58 -5.07 5.86
C VAL A 66 -2.53 -4.73 4.38
N ASP A 67 -3.44 -5.26 3.58
CA ASP A 67 -3.71 -4.68 2.26
C ASP A 67 -4.86 -3.65 2.32
N SER A 68 -5.00 -2.83 1.28
CA SER A 68 -5.96 -1.72 1.30
C SER A 68 -7.42 -2.15 1.31
N THR A 69 -7.72 -3.44 1.11
CA THR A 69 -9.09 -3.95 1.17
C THR A 69 -9.62 -4.12 2.60
N CYS A 70 -8.82 -3.84 3.61
CA CYS A 70 -9.25 -3.87 5.02
C CYS A 70 -10.25 -2.77 5.39
N ASP A 71 -10.40 -1.76 4.54
CA ASP A 71 -11.35 -0.64 4.66
C ASP A 71 -11.31 0.13 5.99
N LEU A 72 -10.16 0.11 6.67
CA LEU A 72 -9.95 0.98 7.82
C LEU A 72 -9.84 2.45 7.39
N PRO A 73 -10.43 3.37 8.16
CA PRO A 73 -10.27 4.81 7.96
C PRO A 73 -8.79 5.25 8.10
N PRO A 74 -8.35 6.26 7.34
CA PRO A 74 -6.96 6.73 7.39
C PRO A 74 -6.48 7.17 8.78
N ASP A 75 -7.34 7.79 9.57
CA ASP A 75 -7.05 8.23 10.94
C ASP A 75 -6.79 7.05 11.89
N ILE A 76 -7.48 5.94 11.69
CA ILE A 76 -7.26 4.69 12.45
C ILE A 76 -5.93 4.05 12.04
N LEU A 77 -5.66 3.97 10.73
CA LEU A 77 -4.38 3.45 10.22
C LEU A 77 -3.20 4.25 10.77
N GLU A 78 -3.30 5.58 10.75
CA GLU A 78 -2.26 6.47 11.28
C GLU A 78 -2.10 6.36 12.81
N LYS A 79 -3.21 6.38 13.55
CA LYS A 79 -3.21 6.32 15.00
C LYS A 79 -2.51 5.07 15.55
N HIS A 80 -2.75 3.93 14.90
CA HIS A 80 -2.24 2.63 15.34
C HIS A 80 -1.02 2.16 14.52
N HIS A 81 -0.42 3.03 13.70
CA HIS A 81 0.75 2.71 12.87
C HIS A 81 0.57 1.44 12.02
N ILE A 82 -0.64 1.25 11.44
CA ILE A 82 -0.93 0.12 10.58
C ILE A 82 -0.41 0.41 9.16
N HIS A 83 0.48 -0.45 8.66
CA HIS A 83 1.08 -0.29 7.35
C HIS A 83 0.22 -0.93 6.26
N VAL A 84 0.00 -0.21 5.16
CA VAL A 84 -0.88 -0.66 4.09
C VAL A 84 -0.11 -0.96 2.81
N VAL A 85 -0.33 -2.14 2.23
CA VAL A 85 0.12 -2.48 0.87
C VAL A 85 -1.08 -2.38 -0.06
N PRO A 86 -1.13 -1.36 -0.94
CA PRO A 86 -2.33 -1.09 -1.74
C PRO A 86 -2.50 -2.07 -2.89
N VAL A 87 -3.74 -2.50 -3.11
CA VAL A 87 -4.15 -3.25 -4.32
C VAL A 87 -4.07 -2.35 -5.56
N ARG A 88 -4.13 -2.94 -6.73
CA ARG A 88 -4.19 -2.22 -8.00
C ARG A 88 -5.63 -2.14 -8.48
N LEU A 89 -5.98 -1.01 -9.09
CA LEU A 89 -7.26 -0.75 -9.74
C LEU A 89 -7.05 -0.49 -11.21
N ASN A 90 -7.93 -1.03 -12.06
CA ASN A 90 -7.86 -0.84 -13.50
C ASN A 90 -9.24 -0.44 -14.04
N PHE A 91 -9.29 0.63 -14.81
CA PHE A 91 -10.44 1.00 -15.67
C PHE A 91 -10.02 0.86 -17.12
N GLY A 92 -10.23 -0.32 -17.72
CA GLY A 92 -9.72 -0.64 -19.04
C GLY A 92 -8.20 -0.64 -19.08
N LYS A 93 -7.58 0.34 -19.74
CA LYS A 93 -6.11 0.49 -19.81
C LYS A 93 -5.52 1.38 -18.74
N GLU A 94 -6.35 2.15 -18.04
CA GLU A 94 -5.91 3.04 -16.98
C GLU A 94 -5.68 2.24 -15.71
N GLN A 95 -4.51 2.43 -15.09
CA GLN A 95 -4.10 1.73 -13.89
C GLN A 95 -3.91 2.70 -12.72
N TYR A 96 -4.36 2.30 -11.55
CA TYR A 96 -4.28 3.07 -10.32
C TYR A 96 -3.76 2.22 -9.17
N ILE A 97 -3.13 2.89 -8.20
CA ILE A 97 -2.81 2.34 -6.89
C ILE A 97 -3.90 2.81 -5.93
N ASP A 98 -4.64 1.87 -5.36
CA ASP A 98 -5.77 2.15 -4.48
C ASP A 98 -5.40 3.12 -3.36
N ARG A 99 -6.21 4.16 -3.17
CA ARG A 99 -6.04 5.23 -2.17
C ARG A 99 -4.74 6.05 -2.27
N VAL A 100 -3.92 5.81 -3.30
CA VAL A 100 -2.63 6.51 -3.48
C VAL A 100 -2.64 7.36 -4.75
N THR A 101 -3.09 6.80 -5.89
CA THR A 101 -3.15 7.50 -7.17
C THR A 101 -4.58 7.64 -7.69
N ILE A 102 -5.55 7.32 -6.87
CA ILE A 102 -6.97 7.58 -7.04
C ILE A 102 -7.61 7.67 -5.65
N THR A 103 -8.37 8.73 -5.39
CA THR A 103 -9.15 8.90 -4.17
C THR A 103 -10.48 8.13 -4.26
N ASN A 104 -11.17 7.97 -3.13
CA ASN A 104 -12.51 7.35 -3.13
C ASN A 104 -13.50 8.15 -3.98
N GLU A 105 -13.47 9.48 -3.87
CA GLU A 105 -14.34 10.39 -4.62
C GLU A 105 -14.11 10.25 -6.13
N GLU A 106 -12.85 10.24 -6.56
CA GLU A 106 -12.47 10.03 -7.97
C GLU A 106 -12.86 8.66 -8.46
N PHE A 107 -12.68 7.61 -7.63
CA PHE A 107 -13.11 6.25 -7.97
C PHE A 107 -14.61 6.19 -8.24
N TYR A 108 -15.45 6.71 -7.33
CA TYR A 108 -16.90 6.68 -7.50
C TYR A 108 -17.37 7.57 -8.65
N SER A 109 -16.75 8.75 -8.85
CA SER A 109 -17.02 9.58 -10.00
C SER A 109 -16.69 8.84 -11.31
N LYS A 110 -15.54 8.18 -11.36
CA LYS A 110 -15.11 7.41 -12.54
C LYS A 110 -16.00 6.17 -12.75
N LEU A 111 -16.41 5.48 -11.70
CA LEU A 111 -17.34 4.35 -11.77
C LEU A 111 -18.67 4.74 -12.41
N ALA A 112 -19.19 5.93 -12.09
CA ALA A 112 -20.45 6.42 -12.63
C ALA A 112 -20.39 6.78 -14.14
N HIS A 113 -19.22 7.15 -14.66
CA HIS A 113 -19.06 7.70 -16.00
C HIS A 113 -18.23 6.82 -16.95
N SER A 114 -17.47 5.87 -16.43
CA SER A 114 -16.61 5.01 -17.25
C SER A 114 -17.40 3.98 -18.04
N LYS A 115 -16.96 3.75 -19.28
CA LYS A 115 -17.45 2.65 -20.11
C LYS A 115 -16.85 1.29 -19.69
N HIS A 116 -15.78 1.31 -18.91
CA HIS A 116 -15.09 0.11 -18.45
C HIS A 116 -15.45 -0.15 -16.98
N HIS A 117 -15.88 -1.36 -16.69
CA HIS A 117 -16.08 -1.80 -15.31
C HIS A 117 -14.71 -1.92 -14.62
N PRO A 118 -14.56 -1.41 -13.38
CA PRO A 118 -13.29 -1.51 -12.67
C PRO A 118 -12.94 -2.96 -12.31
N GLN A 119 -11.65 -3.25 -12.35
CA GLN A 119 -11.09 -4.53 -11.93
C GLN A 119 -9.99 -4.28 -10.92
N THR A 120 -9.90 -5.13 -9.91
CA THR A 120 -8.80 -5.15 -8.96
C THR A 120 -7.77 -6.21 -9.33
N SER A 121 -6.53 -5.99 -8.96
CA SER A 121 -5.50 -7.02 -8.95
C SER A 121 -4.66 -6.92 -7.69
N GLN A 122 -4.14 -8.06 -7.26
CA GLN A 122 -3.30 -8.14 -6.07
C GLN A 122 -2.04 -7.28 -6.18
N PRO A 123 -1.51 -6.76 -5.05
CA PRO A 123 -0.21 -6.09 -5.04
C PRO A 123 0.87 -7.05 -5.54
N PRO A 124 1.80 -6.61 -6.38
CA PRO A 124 2.90 -7.45 -6.83
C PRO A 124 3.84 -7.80 -5.66
N PRO A 125 4.52 -8.97 -5.68
CA PRO A 125 5.44 -9.37 -4.61
C PRO A 125 6.53 -8.34 -4.31
N ALA A 126 6.90 -7.53 -5.29
CA ALA A 126 7.89 -6.47 -5.12
C ALA A 126 7.44 -5.36 -4.16
N ASP A 127 6.15 -5.07 -4.09
CA ASP A 127 5.59 -4.06 -3.18
C ASP A 127 5.66 -4.56 -1.74
N PHE A 128 5.23 -5.78 -1.50
CA PHE A 128 5.39 -6.46 -0.20
C PHE A 128 6.84 -6.54 0.23
N LYS A 129 7.73 -6.96 -0.68
CA LYS A 129 9.16 -7.06 -0.37
C LYS A 129 9.75 -5.73 0.09
N ARG A 130 9.41 -4.63 -0.58
CA ARG A 130 9.89 -3.29 -0.18
C ARG A 130 9.36 -2.90 1.20
N MET A 131 8.07 -3.11 1.45
CA MET A 131 7.45 -2.85 2.74
C MET A 131 8.15 -3.65 3.84
N TYR A 132 8.28 -4.96 3.69
CA TYR A 132 8.91 -5.80 4.70
C TYR A 132 10.40 -5.48 4.91
N GLN A 133 11.15 -5.18 3.86
CA GLN A 133 12.55 -4.76 3.99
C GLN A 133 12.69 -3.45 4.78
N PHE A 134 11.80 -2.52 4.53
CA PHE A 134 11.74 -1.28 5.30
C PHE A 134 11.39 -1.56 6.77
N LEU A 135 10.35 -2.34 7.03
CA LEU A 135 9.90 -2.65 8.39
C LEU A 135 10.95 -3.44 9.19
N ALA A 136 11.67 -4.36 8.55
CA ALA A 136 12.72 -5.14 9.21
C ALA A 136 13.90 -4.29 9.71
N SER A 137 14.06 -3.05 9.24
CA SER A 137 15.06 -2.12 9.77
C SER A 137 14.57 -1.31 10.97
N HIS A 138 13.27 -1.39 11.33
CA HIS A 138 12.66 -0.60 12.39
C HIS A 138 11.93 -1.43 13.45
N TYR A 139 11.49 -2.64 13.11
CA TYR A 139 10.70 -3.52 13.97
C TYR A 139 11.37 -4.87 14.13
N GLU A 140 11.19 -5.49 15.30
CA GLU A 140 11.74 -6.82 15.59
C GLU A 140 10.90 -7.92 14.91
N SER A 141 9.57 -7.75 14.88
CA SER A 141 8.62 -8.75 14.42
C SER A 141 7.54 -8.14 13.50
N VAL A 142 6.87 -8.97 12.71
CA VAL A 142 5.81 -8.52 11.80
C VAL A 142 4.63 -9.49 11.79
N ILE A 143 3.43 -8.93 11.89
CA ILE A 143 2.15 -9.60 11.61
C ILE A 143 1.61 -9.00 10.31
N SER A 144 1.29 -9.84 9.33
CA SER A 144 0.76 -9.40 8.04
C SER A 144 -0.58 -10.09 7.80
N LEU A 145 -1.67 -9.30 7.86
CA LEU A 145 -3.04 -9.76 7.78
C LEU A 145 -3.64 -9.38 6.42
N HIS A 146 -4.12 -10.35 5.67
CA HIS A 146 -4.62 -10.14 4.32
C HIS A 146 -5.99 -10.75 4.08
N LEU A 147 -6.65 -10.25 3.01
CA LEU A 147 -7.89 -10.85 2.54
C LEU A 147 -7.68 -12.34 2.18
N PRO A 148 -8.79 -13.14 2.15
CA PRO A 148 -8.70 -14.61 2.05
C PRO A 148 -7.92 -15.11 0.84
N GLU A 149 -7.09 -16.10 1.08
CA GLU A 149 -6.30 -16.80 0.06
C GLU A 149 -7.16 -17.32 -1.10
N VAL A 150 -8.36 -17.80 -0.78
CA VAL A 150 -9.31 -18.33 -1.77
C VAL A 150 -9.89 -17.26 -2.69
N LEU A 151 -9.79 -15.97 -2.33
CA LEU A 151 -10.34 -14.85 -3.10
C LEU A 151 -9.28 -14.10 -3.89
N SER A 152 -8.02 -14.12 -3.46
CA SER A 152 -6.96 -13.31 -4.08
C SER A 152 -5.57 -13.90 -3.86
N GLY A 153 -4.69 -13.73 -4.84
CA GLY A 153 -3.26 -14.04 -4.71
C GLY A 153 -2.47 -13.07 -3.82
N THR A 154 -3.14 -12.14 -3.10
CA THR A 154 -2.50 -11.20 -2.18
C THR A 154 -1.77 -11.94 -1.06
N PHE A 155 -2.43 -12.92 -0.44
CA PHE A 155 -1.85 -13.76 0.61
C PHE A 155 -0.58 -14.48 0.13
N GLN A 156 -0.62 -15.13 -1.05
CA GLN A 156 0.53 -15.84 -1.61
C GLN A 156 1.68 -14.88 -1.95
N ASN A 157 1.37 -13.70 -2.51
CA ASN A 157 2.38 -12.69 -2.83
C ASN A 157 3.06 -12.14 -1.58
N ALA A 158 2.29 -11.89 -0.51
CA ALA A 158 2.78 -11.48 0.79
C ALA A 158 3.69 -12.56 1.40
N THR A 159 3.26 -13.82 1.40
CA THR A 159 4.01 -14.98 1.90
C THR A 159 5.34 -15.12 1.18
N ALA A 160 5.33 -15.17 -0.16
CA ALA A 160 6.54 -15.30 -0.96
C ALA A 160 7.53 -14.13 -0.79
N ALA A 161 7.03 -12.95 -0.45
CA ALA A 161 7.86 -11.78 -0.16
C ALA A 161 8.45 -11.83 1.27
N LEU A 162 7.64 -12.21 2.28
CA LEU A 162 8.03 -12.26 3.68
C LEU A 162 9.08 -13.34 3.96
N GLU A 163 9.02 -14.46 3.26
CA GLU A 163 10.05 -15.53 3.36
C GLU A 163 11.47 -15.00 3.09
N LYS A 164 11.61 -13.99 2.23
CA LYS A 164 12.89 -13.40 1.79
C LYS A 164 13.40 -12.28 2.68
N VAL A 165 12.70 -11.99 3.79
CA VAL A 165 13.07 -10.91 4.72
C VAL A 165 13.20 -11.49 6.13
N ASN A 166 14.22 -11.06 6.85
CA ASN A 166 14.51 -11.55 8.19
C ASN A 166 13.83 -10.66 9.24
N PHE A 167 13.01 -11.27 10.08
CA PHE A 167 12.48 -10.74 11.33
C PHE A 167 12.76 -11.76 12.42
N LYS A 168 12.75 -11.33 13.68
CA LYS A 168 12.85 -12.23 14.83
C LYS A 168 11.67 -13.19 14.88
N GLU A 169 10.46 -12.65 14.66
CA GLU A 169 9.21 -13.40 14.57
C GLU A 169 8.38 -12.81 13.41
N LYS A 170 7.75 -13.65 12.63
CA LYS A 170 6.95 -13.23 11.48
C LYS A 170 5.82 -14.19 11.17
N ILE A 171 4.66 -13.65 10.82
CA ILE A 171 3.50 -14.46 10.43
C ILE A 171 2.69 -13.75 9.34
N ILE A 172 2.11 -14.55 8.44
CA ILE A 172 1.04 -14.11 7.54
C ILE A 172 -0.25 -14.76 8.04
N ILE A 173 -1.30 -13.95 8.15
CA ILE A 173 -2.62 -14.38 8.60
C ILE A 173 -3.61 -14.20 7.46
N ASP A 174 -4.34 -15.26 7.13
CA ASP A 174 -5.56 -15.19 6.32
C ASP A 174 -6.68 -14.65 7.22
N SER A 175 -7.25 -13.50 6.87
CA SER A 175 -8.31 -12.88 7.68
C SER A 175 -9.62 -13.66 7.66
N LEU A 176 -9.79 -14.59 6.73
CA LEU A 176 -11.06 -15.29 6.46
C LEU A 176 -12.25 -14.34 6.31
N SER A 177 -11.97 -13.08 6.03
CA SER A 177 -12.95 -12.00 5.96
C SER A 177 -12.56 -10.97 4.89
N ILE A 178 -13.47 -10.07 4.54
CA ILE A 178 -13.26 -9.00 3.56
C ILE A 178 -13.70 -7.65 4.14
N SER A 179 -13.18 -6.56 3.55
CA SER A 179 -13.62 -5.19 3.86
C SER A 179 -13.52 -4.89 5.37
N ALA A 180 -14.56 -4.31 5.96
CA ALA A 180 -14.61 -3.98 7.38
C ALA A 180 -14.37 -5.18 8.32
N GLY A 181 -14.68 -6.41 7.89
CA GLY A 181 -14.39 -7.60 8.69
C GLY A 181 -12.89 -7.81 8.89
N THR A 182 -12.09 -7.69 7.83
CA THR A 182 -10.62 -7.69 7.93
C THR A 182 -10.14 -6.48 8.76
N GLY A 183 -10.78 -5.32 8.57
CA GLY A 183 -10.46 -4.10 9.34
C GLY A 183 -10.66 -4.27 10.84
N VAL A 184 -11.74 -4.91 11.28
CA VAL A 184 -11.98 -5.17 12.71
C VAL A 184 -10.88 -6.05 13.30
N VAL A 185 -10.50 -7.14 12.61
CA VAL A 185 -9.40 -8.01 13.07
C VAL A 185 -8.08 -7.23 13.13
N ALA A 186 -7.78 -6.41 12.12
CA ALA A 186 -6.59 -5.57 12.12
C ALA A 186 -6.58 -4.58 13.30
N LEU A 187 -7.72 -3.97 13.60
CA LEU A 187 -7.86 -3.02 14.70
C LEU A 187 -7.65 -3.69 16.07
N GLU A 188 -8.22 -4.88 16.28
CA GLU A 188 -8.01 -5.65 17.52
C GLU A 188 -6.53 -6.01 17.73
N ILE A 189 -5.85 -6.49 16.68
CA ILE A 189 -4.41 -6.76 16.73
C ILE A 189 -3.63 -5.47 17.05
N ALA A 190 -3.94 -4.36 16.37
CA ALA A 190 -3.26 -3.09 16.57
C ALA A 190 -3.43 -2.55 17.99
N GLN A 191 -4.64 -2.62 18.55
CA GLN A 191 -4.92 -2.20 19.93
C GLN A 191 -4.18 -3.08 20.95
N ALA A 192 -4.08 -4.38 20.70
CA ALA A 192 -3.32 -5.28 21.58
C ALA A 192 -1.81 -4.98 21.50
N ILE A 193 -1.27 -4.64 20.33
CA ILE A 193 0.13 -4.17 20.19
C ILE A 193 0.34 -2.88 20.99
N ASP A 194 -0.57 -1.91 20.90
CA ASP A 194 -0.49 -0.64 21.65
C ASP A 194 -0.55 -0.84 23.17
N GLN A 195 -1.23 -1.89 23.62
CA GLN A 195 -1.30 -2.31 25.03
C GLN A 195 -0.08 -3.09 25.49
N GLY A 196 0.88 -3.35 24.60
CA GLY A 196 2.14 -4.02 24.93
C GLY A 196 2.09 -5.54 24.84
N SER A 197 1.09 -6.13 24.17
CA SER A 197 1.04 -7.58 23.95
C SER A 197 2.27 -8.06 23.19
N THR A 198 2.76 -9.22 23.59
CA THR A 198 3.89 -9.89 22.93
C THR A 198 3.45 -10.63 21.67
N PHE A 199 4.37 -10.91 20.76
CA PHE A 199 4.06 -11.62 19.52
C PHE A 199 3.33 -12.95 19.74
N PRO A 200 3.71 -13.83 20.71
CA PRO A 200 2.97 -15.08 20.99
C PRO A 200 1.55 -14.89 21.54
N GLU A 201 1.25 -13.73 22.14
CA GLU A 201 -0.09 -13.44 22.67
C GLU A 201 -1.07 -12.95 21.58
N LEU A 202 -0.56 -12.59 20.42
CA LEU A 202 -1.32 -12.07 19.29
C LEU A 202 -1.70 -13.13 18.23
N ILE A 203 -1.27 -14.40 18.42
CA ILE A 203 -1.41 -15.48 17.42
C ILE A 203 -2.31 -16.58 17.92
#